data_b936af47fec9d9312aa4bb7cff08bed4
#
_entry.id   b936af47fec9d9312aa4bb7cff08bed4
#
_cell.length_a   1.000
_cell.length_b   1.000
_cell.length_c   1.000
_cell.angle_alpha   90.00
_cell.angle_beta   90.00
_cell.angle_gamma   90.00
#
_symmetry.space_group_name_H-M   'P 1'
#
loop_
_entity.id
_entity.type
_entity.pdbx_description
1 polymer ?
#
loop_
_entity_poly.entity_id
_entity_poly.type
_entity_poly.pdbx_seq_one_letter_code
_entity_poly.pdbx_strand_id
1 'polypeptide(L)'
;MAWPGAALAAEVLQVRTATLLQIGDRNRNYAVELACIGVEPVDQAAAMVWLRQELPRRTRVNLRPLGEHDGLLLAKVSRLAGEADMGSGLIAAGLAHSDSNLPACSALAPS
;
A
#
# COMPACT_ATOMS: atom_id res chain seq x y z
N MET A 1 26.58 -3.32 2.67
CA MET A 1 26.37 -2.52 1.46
C MET A 1 25.23 -1.56 1.66
N ALA A 2 25.49 -0.33 1.44
CA ALA A 2 24.47 0.70 1.62
C ALA A 2 23.52 0.73 0.43
N TRP A 3 22.30 1.07 0.70
CA TRP A 3 21.28 1.22 -0.34
C TRP A 3 20.92 2.68 -0.40
N PRO A 4 21.47 3.41 -1.28
CA PRO A 4 21.23 4.85 -1.32
C PRO A 4 19.77 5.11 -1.67
N GLY A 5 18.97 5.34 -0.67
CA GLY A 5 17.61 5.79 -0.86
C GLY A 5 16.77 4.95 -1.79
N ALA A 6 17.20 3.74 -2.11
CA ALA A 6 16.42 2.90 -3.00
C ALA A 6 15.11 2.52 -2.34
N ALA A 7 14.06 2.43 -3.13
CA ALA A 7 12.81 1.93 -2.64
C ALA A 7 13.02 0.52 -2.12
N LEU A 8 12.35 0.21 -1.01
CA LEU A 8 12.46 -1.12 -0.44
C LEU A 8 11.81 -2.12 -1.38
N ALA A 9 12.56 -3.15 -1.75
CA ALA A 9 12.02 -4.25 -2.54
C ALA A 9 11.54 -5.30 -1.57
N ALA A 10 10.27 -5.65 -1.68
CA ALA A 10 9.63 -6.57 -0.75
C ALA A 10 8.62 -7.40 -1.50
N GLU A 11 8.02 -8.37 -0.83
CA GLU A 11 6.98 -9.16 -1.47
C GLU A 11 5.76 -9.25 -0.59
N VAL A 12 4.60 -9.38 -1.21
CA VAL A 12 3.34 -9.50 -0.51
C VAL A 12 3.19 -10.92 0.00
N LEU A 13 3.00 -11.08 1.29
CA LEU A 13 2.73 -12.38 1.87
C LEU A 13 1.24 -12.63 1.97
N GLN A 14 0.47 -11.58 2.26
CA GLN A 14 -0.96 -11.72 2.45
C GLN A 14 -1.64 -10.36 2.39
N VAL A 15 -2.82 -10.30 1.80
CA VAL A 15 -3.70 -9.15 1.90
C VAL A 15 -4.60 -9.41 3.11
N ARG A 16 -4.44 -8.62 4.16
CA ARG A 16 -5.15 -8.88 5.41
C ARG A 16 -6.48 -8.16 5.47
N THR A 17 -6.52 -6.93 5.00
CA THR A 17 -7.78 -6.18 4.90
C THR A 17 -7.75 -5.37 3.61
N ALA A 18 -8.78 -4.55 3.42
CA ALA A 18 -8.85 -3.69 2.25
C ALA A 18 -7.72 -2.68 2.18
N THR A 19 -7.02 -2.43 3.28
CA THR A 19 -5.95 -1.44 3.32
C THR A 19 -4.69 -1.95 4.00
N LEU A 20 -4.67 -3.19 4.48
CA LEU A 20 -3.56 -3.70 5.27
C LEU A 20 -2.94 -4.92 4.60
N LEU A 21 -1.64 -4.84 4.36
CA LEU A 21 -0.88 -5.91 3.73
C LEU A 21 0.15 -6.46 4.71
N GLN A 22 0.38 -7.77 4.64
CA GLN A 22 1.52 -8.37 5.31
C GLN A 22 2.64 -8.49 4.29
N ILE A 23 3.78 -7.90 4.61
CA ILE A 23 4.90 -7.77 3.69
C ILE A 23 6.09 -8.54 4.22
N GLY A 24 6.80 -9.22 3.33
CA GLY A 24 8.03 -9.90 3.67
C GLY A 24 9.21 -9.26 2.99
N ASP A 25 10.31 -9.15 3.73
CA ASP A 25 11.54 -8.56 3.22
C ASP A 25 12.69 -9.33 3.86
N ARG A 26 13.23 -10.29 3.13
CA ARG A 26 14.27 -11.19 3.62
C ARG A 26 13.74 -11.98 4.81
N ASN A 27 14.33 -11.81 5.99
CA ASN A 27 13.93 -12.57 7.17
C ASN A 27 12.90 -11.84 8.01
N ARG A 28 12.39 -10.74 7.52
CA ARG A 28 11.48 -9.91 8.29
C ARG A 28 10.10 -9.92 7.64
N ASN A 29 9.08 -9.82 8.45
CA ASN A 29 7.76 -9.53 7.93
C ASN A 29 7.14 -8.46 8.81
N TYR A 30 6.29 -7.63 8.21
CA TYR A 30 5.68 -6.53 8.91
C TYR A 30 4.40 -6.12 8.19
N ALA A 31 3.55 -5.42 8.91
CA ALA A 31 2.29 -4.95 8.36
C ALA A 31 2.48 -3.57 7.76
N VAL A 32 1.90 -3.36 6.59
CA VAL A 32 1.94 -2.09 5.89
C VAL A 32 0.52 -1.67 5.57
N GLU A 33 0.17 -0.47 5.97
CA GLU A 33 -1.14 0.08 5.63
C GLU A 33 -0.98 0.99 4.42
N LEU A 34 -1.92 0.86 3.47
CA LEU A 34 -1.90 1.70 2.28
C LEU A 34 -2.17 3.14 2.68
N ALA A 35 -1.24 4.02 2.35
CA ALA A 35 -1.30 5.41 2.77
C ALA A 35 -2.23 6.22 1.89
N CYS A 36 -2.80 7.26 2.49
CA CYS A 36 -3.54 8.31 1.78
C CYS A 36 -4.84 7.87 1.15
N ILE A 37 -5.39 6.75 1.60
CA ILE A 37 -6.71 6.30 1.11
C ILE A 37 -7.56 5.84 2.28
N GLY A 38 -8.86 5.82 2.03
CA GLY A 38 -9.83 5.20 2.93
C GLY A 38 -10.79 4.34 2.11
N VAL A 39 -11.30 3.30 2.74
CA VAL A 39 -12.25 2.38 2.09
C VAL A 39 -13.49 2.34 2.95
N GLU A 40 -14.64 2.63 2.32
CA GLU A 40 -15.91 2.59 3.03
C GLU A 40 -16.26 1.17 3.44
N PRO A 41 -16.96 0.99 4.56
CA PRO A 41 -17.31 -0.38 5.00
C PRO A 41 -18.00 -1.21 3.92
N VAL A 42 -18.84 -0.59 3.11
CA VAL A 42 -19.57 -1.31 2.07
C VAL A 42 -18.63 -1.81 0.97
N ASP A 43 -17.46 -1.21 0.82
CA ASP A 43 -16.52 -1.56 -0.23
C ASP A 43 -15.38 -2.45 0.24
N GLN A 44 -15.34 -2.78 1.53
CA GLN A 44 -14.21 -3.52 2.09
C GLN A 44 -13.97 -4.86 1.40
N ALA A 45 -15.03 -5.64 1.22
CA ALA A 45 -14.88 -6.97 0.64
C ALA A 45 -14.41 -6.88 -0.81
N ALA A 46 -15.00 -5.97 -1.58
CA ALA A 46 -14.62 -5.81 -2.98
C ALA A 46 -13.18 -5.31 -3.12
N ALA A 47 -12.78 -4.41 -2.23
CA ALA A 47 -11.42 -3.90 -2.24
C ALA A 47 -10.40 -5.00 -1.92
N MET A 48 -10.73 -5.89 -0.98
CA MET A 48 -9.85 -7.02 -0.67
C MET A 48 -9.70 -7.95 -1.87
N VAL A 49 -10.80 -8.23 -2.55
CA VAL A 49 -10.77 -9.08 -3.75
C VAL A 49 -9.88 -8.44 -4.81
N TRP A 50 -10.06 -7.14 -5.02
CA TRP A 50 -9.25 -6.40 -5.99
C TRP A 50 -7.77 -6.47 -5.64
N LEU A 51 -7.44 -6.24 -4.38
CA LEU A 51 -6.04 -6.28 -3.93
C LEU A 51 -5.44 -7.68 -4.11
N ARG A 52 -6.21 -8.72 -3.80
CA ARG A 52 -5.72 -10.09 -3.95
C ARG A 52 -5.48 -10.45 -5.40
N GLN A 53 -6.26 -9.89 -6.30
CA GLN A 53 -6.06 -10.10 -7.73
C GLN A 53 -4.83 -9.37 -8.24
N GLU A 54 -4.60 -8.14 -7.74
CA GLU A 54 -3.46 -7.34 -8.16
C GLU A 54 -2.17 -7.79 -7.49
N LEU A 55 -2.27 -8.32 -6.26
CA LEU A 55 -1.12 -8.69 -5.45
C LEU A 55 -1.24 -10.14 -4.98
N PRO A 56 -1.14 -11.10 -5.90
CA PRO A 56 -1.06 -12.50 -5.47
C PRO A 56 0.13 -12.69 -4.53
N ARG A 57 0.07 -13.73 -3.74
CA ARG A 57 1.14 -14.00 -2.79
C ARG A 57 2.48 -14.05 -3.51
N ARG A 58 3.48 -13.41 -2.89
CA ARG A 58 4.86 -13.31 -3.38
C ARG A 58 5.05 -12.32 -4.53
N THR A 59 4.02 -11.51 -4.81
CA THR A 59 4.19 -10.41 -5.76
C THR A 59 5.23 -9.45 -5.22
N ARG A 60 6.21 -9.13 -6.02
CA ARG A 60 7.22 -8.15 -5.62
C ARG A 60 6.69 -6.74 -5.76
N VAL A 61 6.98 -5.96 -4.75
CA VAL A 61 6.46 -4.59 -4.67
C VAL A 61 7.55 -3.64 -4.21
N ASN A 62 7.37 -2.39 -4.56
CA ASN A 62 8.14 -1.29 -3.99
C ASN A 62 7.29 -0.60 -2.94
N LEU A 63 7.92 -0.25 -1.84
CA LEU A 63 7.26 0.48 -0.78
C LEU A 63 7.82 1.88 -0.71
N ARG A 64 6.93 2.85 -0.62
CA ARG A 64 7.31 4.24 -0.43
C ARG A 64 6.77 4.68 0.92
N PRO A 65 7.57 4.57 1.97
CA PRO A 65 7.09 4.93 3.32
C PRO A 65 6.76 6.40 3.41
N LEU A 66 5.64 6.70 4.05
CA LEU A 66 5.21 8.07 4.28
C LEU A 66 5.08 8.39 5.76
N GLY A 67 5.10 7.38 6.62
CA GLY A 67 5.01 7.61 8.05
C GLY A 67 4.58 6.37 8.79
N GLU A 68 4.27 6.56 10.04
CA GLU A 68 3.79 5.51 10.92
C GLU A 68 2.52 5.95 11.60
N HIS A 69 1.67 4.98 11.90
CA HIS A 69 0.45 5.24 12.63
C HIS A 69 0.16 4.01 13.50
N ASP A 70 0.15 4.19 14.82
CA ASP A 70 -0.12 3.11 15.76
C ASP A 70 0.78 1.90 15.52
N GLY A 71 2.07 2.16 15.24
CA GLY A 71 3.02 1.08 15.02
C GLY A 71 2.96 0.45 13.65
N LEU A 72 2.07 0.90 12.78
CA LEU A 72 1.98 0.40 11.42
C LEU A 72 2.72 1.32 10.48
N LEU A 73 3.42 0.73 9.52
CA LEU A 73 4.06 1.50 8.48
C LEU A 73 3.00 1.94 7.48
N LEU A 74 2.94 3.23 7.22
CA LEU A 74 2.07 3.79 6.19
C LEU A 74 2.90 4.01 4.94
N ALA A 75 2.50 3.41 3.83
CA ALA A 75 3.30 3.48 2.62
C ALA A 75 2.42 3.40 1.39
N LYS A 76 2.95 3.93 0.30
CA LYS A 76 2.40 3.65 -1.02
C LYS A 76 3.07 2.40 -1.53
N VAL A 77 2.27 1.50 -2.08
CA VAL A 77 2.73 0.18 -2.52
C VAL A 77 2.49 0.06 -4.01
N SER A 78 3.54 -0.24 -4.77
CA SER A 78 3.44 -0.43 -6.22
C SER A 78 4.07 -1.75 -6.61
N ARG A 79 3.51 -2.42 -7.62
CA ARG A 79 4.19 -3.57 -8.18
C ARG A 79 5.45 -3.11 -8.90
N LEU A 80 6.47 -3.97 -8.94
CA LEU A 80 7.72 -3.59 -9.59
C LEU A 80 7.51 -3.17 -11.04
N ALA A 81 6.63 -3.87 -11.73
CA ALA A 81 6.36 -3.57 -13.13
C ALA A 81 5.25 -2.56 -13.32
N GLY A 82 4.60 -2.15 -12.24
CA GLY A 82 3.47 -1.25 -12.31
C GLY A 82 3.89 0.19 -12.08
N GLU A 83 3.12 1.12 -12.62
CA GLU A 83 3.39 2.54 -12.46
C GLU A 83 2.60 3.18 -11.36
N ALA A 84 1.35 2.73 -11.19
CA ALA A 84 0.46 3.31 -10.19
C ALA A 84 0.56 2.52 -8.90
N ASP A 85 0.46 3.23 -7.79
CA ASP A 85 0.39 2.55 -6.51
C ASP A 85 -1.01 1.93 -6.31
N MET A 86 -1.09 1.00 -5.37
CA MET A 86 -2.34 0.26 -5.14
C MET A 86 -3.46 1.17 -4.66
N GLY A 87 -3.13 2.19 -3.87
CA GLY A 87 -4.14 3.14 -3.43
C GLY A 87 -4.79 3.86 -4.59
N SER A 88 -3.97 4.34 -5.53
CA SER A 88 -4.49 5.00 -6.72
C SER A 88 -5.32 4.04 -7.57
N GLY A 89 -4.90 2.78 -7.64
CA GLY A 89 -5.66 1.76 -8.37
C GLY A 89 -7.02 1.51 -7.76
N LEU A 90 -7.08 1.44 -6.42
CA LEU A 90 -8.35 1.27 -5.73
C LEU A 90 -9.29 2.45 -5.98
N ILE A 91 -8.73 3.66 -5.96
CA ILE A 91 -9.53 4.86 -6.23
C ILE A 91 -10.07 4.81 -7.66
N ALA A 92 -9.22 4.48 -8.61
CA ALA A 92 -9.62 4.38 -10.01
C ALA A 92 -10.69 3.31 -10.21
N ALA A 93 -10.65 2.25 -9.42
CA ALA A 93 -11.65 1.19 -9.49
C ALA A 93 -12.95 1.54 -8.75
N GLY A 94 -13.01 2.69 -8.10
CA GLY A 94 -14.18 3.11 -7.35
C GLY A 94 -14.32 2.43 -6.00
N LEU A 95 -13.24 1.86 -5.48
CA LEU A 95 -13.27 1.08 -4.25
C LEU A 95 -12.64 1.81 -3.07
N ALA A 96 -12.09 2.99 -3.29
CA ALA A 96 -11.48 3.77 -2.24
C ALA A 96 -11.58 5.25 -2.56
N HIS A 97 -11.30 6.08 -1.58
CA HIS A 97 -11.27 7.53 -1.75
C HIS A 97 -9.98 8.07 -1.18
N SER A 98 -9.59 9.25 -1.63
CA SER A 98 -8.42 9.93 -1.08
C SER A 98 -8.67 10.32 0.36
N ASP A 99 -7.62 10.16 1.17
CA ASP A 99 -7.69 10.51 2.58
C ASP A 99 -6.42 11.25 2.93
N SER A 100 -6.55 12.47 3.38
CA SER A 100 -5.41 13.33 3.69
C SER A 100 -5.13 13.39 5.18
N ASN A 101 -5.30 12.29 5.88
CA ASN A 101 -5.06 12.24 7.31
C ASN A 101 -3.63 12.55 7.71
N LEU A 102 -2.69 12.29 6.80
CA LEU A 102 -1.28 12.55 7.05
C LEU A 102 -0.86 13.80 6.32
N PRO A 103 0.04 14.62 6.92
CA PRO A 103 0.60 15.75 6.20
C PRO A 103 1.27 15.35 4.90
N ALA A 104 1.91 14.18 4.87
CA ALA A 104 2.57 13.71 3.66
C ALA A 104 1.57 13.47 2.54
N CYS A 105 0.35 13.05 2.87
CA CYS A 105 -0.69 12.85 1.87
C CYS A 105 -1.14 14.17 1.26
N SER A 106 -1.31 15.18 2.09
CA SER A 106 -1.68 16.50 1.60
C SER A 106 -0.58 17.09 0.73
N ALA A 107 0.67 16.90 1.15
CA ALA A 107 1.80 17.44 0.39
C ALA A 107 1.94 16.79 -0.97
N LEU A 108 1.50 15.54 -1.11
CA LEU A 108 1.60 14.81 -2.37
C LEU A 108 0.39 15.04 -3.26
N ALA A 109 -0.67 15.59 -2.71
CA ALA A 109 -1.87 15.81 -3.50
C ALA A 109 -1.59 16.89 -4.56
N PRO A 110 -1.97 16.65 -5.79
CA PRO A 110 -1.84 17.68 -6.81
C PRO A 110 -2.77 18.81 -6.45
N SER A 111 -2.26 19.97 -6.50
CA SER A 111 -3.08 21.15 -6.23
C SER A 111 -3.87 21.56 -7.45
#